data_276f5068f520f9e39e28570c285d00ff
#
_entry.id   276f5068f520f9e39e28570c285d00ff
#
_cell.length_a   1.000
_cell.length_b   1.000
_cell.length_c   1.000
_cell.angle_alpha   90.00
_cell.angle_beta   90.00
_cell.angle_gamma   90.00
#
_symmetry.space_group_name_H-M   'P 1'
#
loop_
_entity.id
_entity.type
_entity.pdbx_description
1 polymer ?
#
loop_
_entity_poly.entity_id
_entity_poly.type
_entity_poly.pdbx_seq_one_letter_code
_entity_poly.pdbx_strand_id
1 'polypeptide(L)'
;MVFEGPTSSANGTSFFNSNQYRLHDYPPTPLLYMTSLRPLRYASMNGNRHPAYLMGPAPSSLLQHWQEAIPDFVSPAFVNSIPVQATVNAYLPMESITNTHVNDPDIHYWIAGKDTIGLMTNKTTRILANTKEVRPCVAKVTHAMGSLGIFVIRNNANEQEFMDFVQSTGNPTYVVTEYVHIQRNLACHFFLHPNGDIVWFGSSENLAVGDGKWSPDSTIDMDQQEELQVLMRPFVEDVARFCYTNGFWGFAGIDVLVDQDGVGFLVDLNPRVTGTMPALMVAALMKETYGYTIGKFRKSSRYAYRGSVQELFAQVNAHNEQEGGESRVVVFSMYPETENVTMVNIGAYSNSHQESERVLGLFSSSIR
;
A
#
# COMPACT_ATOMS: atom_id res chain seq x y z
N MET A 1 -7.04 -0.03 -15.64
CA MET A 1 -6.18 -0.42 -14.51
C MET A 1 -6.48 -1.87 -14.21
N VAL A 2 -5.50 -2.74 -14.17
CA VAL A 2 -5.70 -4.13 -13.80
C VAL A 2 -5.29 -4.29 -12.35
N PHE A 3 -6.24 -4.67 -11.54
CA PHE A 3 -6.03 -5.02 -10.15
C PHE A 3 -5.96 -6.54 -9.98
N GLU A 4 -5.27 -7.19 -10.89
CA GLU A 4 -4.94 -8.58 -10.66
C GLU A 4 -3.84 -8.61 -9.61
N GLY A 5 -4.15 -9.18 -8.46
CA GLY A 5 -3.11 -9.66 -7.59
C GLY A 5 -2.35 -10.74 -8.37
N PRO A 6 -1.09 -10.98 -8.08
CA PRO A 6 -0.33 -12.00 -8.76
C PRO A 6 -1.15 -13.30 -8.73
N THR A 7 -1.49 -13.80 -9.90
CA THR A 7 -2.11 -15.13 -10.02
C THR A 7 -1.08 -16.11 -9.50
N SER A 8 -1.31 -16.63 -8.31
CA SER A 8 -0.52 -17.78 -7.88
C SER A 8 -0.87 -18.93 -8.82
N SER A 9 0.05 -19.35 -9.66
CA SER A 9 0.02 -20.73 -10.11
C SER A 9 0.02 -21.62 -8.87
N ALA A 10 -0.39 -22.87 -8.96
CA ALA A 10 -0.35 -23.82 -7.84
C ALA A 10 1.04 -23.92 -7.15
N ASN A 11 2.05 -23.26 -7.66
CA ASN A 11 3.45 -23.24 -7.24
C ASN A 11 4.00 -21.81 -6.97
N GLY A 12 3.14 -20.83 -6.73
CA GLY A 12 3.57 -19.45 -6.54
C GLY A 12 3.21 -18.57 -7.72
N THR A 13 3.39 -17.30 -7.56
CA THR A 13 3.04 -16.29 -8.55
C THR A 13 3.97 -16.33 -9.74
N SER A 14 3.39 -16.44 -10.90
CA SER A 14 4.10 -16.28 -12.15
C SER A 14 4.18 -14.80 -12.50
N PHE A 15 5.28 -14.16 -12.12
CA PHE A 15 5.61 -12.83 -12.63
C PHE A 15 6.29 -12.95 -14.00
N PHE A 16 6.43 -11.82 -14.66
CA PHE A 16 7.22 -11.69 -15.86
C PHE A 16 8.63 -12.25 -15.62
N ASN A 17 9.05 -13.29 -16.27
CA ASN A 17 10.26 -14.03 -15.99
C ASN A 17 10.34 -14.62 -14.56
N SER A 18 9.72 -15.78 -14.36
CA SER A 18 9.57 -16.46 -13.07
C SER A 18 10.87 -16.64 -12.24
N ASN A 19 12.04 -16.72 -12.89
CA ASN A 19 13.32 -16.87 -12.18
C ASN A 19 13.81 -15.55 -11.57
N GLN A 20 13.49 -14.42 -12.18
CA GLN A 20 13.94 -13.11 -11.78
C GLN A 20 12.99 -12.47 -10.75
N TYR A 21 11.69 -12.74 -10.86
CA TYR A 21 10.63 -12.10 -10.09
C TYR A 21 10.07 -12.94 -8.95
N ARG A 22 10.72 -14.06 -8.64
CA ARG A 22 10.29 -15.07 -7.63
C ARG A 22 9.96 -14.52 -6.26
N LEU A 23 10.47 -13.38 -5.93
CA LEU A 23 10.35 -12.78 -4.58
C LEU A 23 9.26 -11.75 -4.43
N HIS A 24 8.59 -11.40 -5.48
CA HIS A 24 7.27 -10.85 -5.34
C HIS A 24 6.27 -11.91 -4.88
N ASP A 25 6.72 -13.17 -4.87
CA ASP A 25 5.97 -14.28 -4.32
C ASP A 25 5.92 -14.13 -2.82
N TYR A 26 4.78 -13.69 -2.39
CA TYR A 26 4.40 -13.74 -1.00
C TYR A 26 4.38 -15.18 -0.51
N PRO A 27 4.61 -15.39 0.79
CA PRO A 27 4.18 -16.64 1.39
C PRO A 27 2.74 -16.89 0.95
N PRO A 28 2.33 -18.13 0.72
CA PRO A 28 1.05 -18.47 0.13
C PRO A 28 -0.07 -17.77 0.88
N THR A 29 -0.47 -16.64 0.33
CA THR A 29 -1.61 -15.89 0.82
C THR A 29 -2.83 -16.56 0.22
N PRO A 30 -3.91 -16.79 0.96
CA PRO A 30 -5.11 -17.36 0.39
C PRO A 30 -5.47 -16.67 -0.92
N LEU A 31 -5.72 -17.44 -1.97
CA LEU A 31 -6.03 -16.93 -3.31
C LEU A 31 -7.12 -15.85 -3.26
N LEU A 32 -8.14 -16.05 -2.43
CA LEU A 32 -9.23 -15.11 -2.22
C LEU A 32 -8.77 -13.77 -1.62
N TYR A 33 -7.76 -13.76 -0.76
CA TYR A 33 -7.17 -12.50 -0.27
C TYR A 33 -6.55 -11.70 -1.40
N MET A 34 -5.83 -12.36 -2.29
CA MET A 34 -5.14 -11.72 -3.42
C MET A 34 -6.10 -11.29 -4.51
N THR A 35 -7.15 -12.06 -4.78
CA THR A 35 -8.10 -11.82 -5.87
C THR A 35 -9.27 -10.91 -5.50
N SER A 36 -9.60 -10.81 -4.23
CA SER A 36 -10.73 -10.00 -3.75
C SER A 36 -10.31 -8.79 -2.94
N LEU A 37 -9.60 -8.97 -1.84
CA LEU A 37 -9.30 -7.86 -0.92
C LEU A 37 -8.43 -6.78 -1.53
N ARG A 38 -7.38 -7.14 -2.25
CA ARG A 38 -6.47 -6.15 -2.85
C ARG A 38 -7.08 -5.41 -4.02
N PRO A 39 -7.58 -6.11 -5.06
CA PRO A 39 -8.15 -5.44 -6.22
C PRO A 39 -9.32 -4.53 -5.85
N LEU A 40 -10.25 -5.02 -5.03
CA LEU A 40 -11.41 -4.25 -4.61
C LEU A 40 -11.04 -2.97 -3.89
N ARG A 41 -10.05 -3.00 -2.97
CA ARG A 41 -9.58 -1.80 -2.30
C ARG A 41 -9.19 -0.69 -3.27
N TYR A 42 -8.48 -1.03 -4.35
CA TYR A 42 -8.06 -0.07 -5.36
C TYR A 42 -9.20 0.34 -6.30
N ALA A 43 -10.14 -0.55 -6.54
CA ALA A 43 -11.29 -0.26 -7.38
C ALA A 43 -12.17 0.88 -6.81
N SER A 44 -12.17 1.09 -5.50
CA SER A 44 -12.90 2.19 -4.85
C SER A 44 -12.49 3.59 -5.32
N MET A 45 -11.30 3.75 -5.90
CA MET A 45 -10.79 5.04 -6.40
C MET A 45 -10.76 5.15 -7.93
N ASN A 46 -11.16 4.10 -8.66
CA ASN A 46 -10.92 4.03 -10.11
C ASN A 46 -11.85 4.94 -10.93
N GLY A 47 -13.02 5.31 -10.38
CA GLY A 47 -14.05 6.01 -11.15
C GLY A 47 -14.52 5.22 -12.37
N ASN A 48 -15.25 5.85 -13.27
CA ASN A 48 -15.87 5.20 -14.44
C ASN A 48 -15.10 5.38 -15.77
N ARG A 49 -13.99 6.10 -15.75
CA ARG A 49 -13.24 6.41 -16.99
C ARG A 49 -12.49 5.20 -17.55
N HIS A 50 -12.10 4.28 -16.69
CA HIS A 50 -11.36 3.08 -17.05
C HIS A 50 -12.02 1.85 -16.42
N PRO A 51 -12.19 0.76 -17.16
CA PRO A 51 -12.69 -0.47 -16.57
C PRO A 51 -11.69 -1.04 -15.56
N ALA A 52 -12.21 -1.70 -14.53
CA ALA A 52 -11.45 -2.46 -13.57
C ALA A 52 -11.60 -3.95 -13.84
N TYR A 53 -10.49 -4.64 -14.06
CA TYR A 53 -10.51 -6.10 -14.20
C TYR A 53 -10.53 -6.75 -12.80
N LEU A 54 -11.47 -7.67 -12.61
CA LEU A 54 -11.54 -8.53 -11.43
C LEU A 54 -11.68 -9.99 -11.86
N MET A 55 -11.04 -10.91 -11.14
CA MET A 55 -11.18 -12.36 -11.36
C MET A 55 -12.55 -12.93 -10.93
N GLY A 56 -13.42 -12.09 -10.38
CA GLY A 56 -14.77 -12.47 -9.96
C GLY A 56 -15.67 -11.24 -9.85
N PRO A 57 -16.96 -11.42 -9.56
CA PRO A 57 -17.87 -10.31 -9.43
C PRO A 57 -17.53 -9.46 -8.20
N ALA A 58 -17.61 -8.14 -8.36
CA ALA A 58 -17.56 -7.25 -7.21
C ALA A 58 -18.80 -7.49 -6.32
N PRO A 59 -18.62 -7.63 -4.99
CA PRO A 59 -19.75 -7.84 -4.08
C PRO A 59 -20.74 -6.66 -4.13
N SER A 60 -22.01 -6.93 -4.41
CA SER A 60 -23.04 -5.88 -4.53
C SER A 60 -23.19 -5.05 -3.27
N SER A 61 -23.09 -5.68 -2.09
CA SER A 61 -23.12 -4.99 -0.79
C SER A 61 -21.97 -3.99 -0.62
N LEU A 62 -20.78 -4.31 -1.14
CA LEU A 62 -19.64 -3.40 -1.09
C LEU A 62 -19.84 -2.21 -2.04
N LEU A 63 -20.36 -2.46 -3.26
CA LEU A 63 -20.63 -1.40 -4.22
C LEU A 63 -21.71 -0.45 -3.72
N GLN A 64 -22.79 -0.98 -3.12
CA GLN A 64 -23.82 -0.19 -2.47
C GLN A 64 -23.23 0.66 -1.33
N HIS A 65 -22.40 0.05 -0.47
CA HIS A 65 -21.73 0.77 0.60
C HIS A 65 -20.87 1.93 0.09
N TRP A 66 -20.10 1.74 -0.99
CA TRP A 66 -19.33 2.83 -1.56
C TRP A 66 -20.19 3.97 -2.09
N GLN A 67 -21.34 3.66 -2.73
CA GLN A 67 -22.30 4.66 -3.18
C GLN A 67 -22.90 5.48 -2.04
N GLU A 68 -23.09 4.87 -0.87
CA GLU A 68 -23.66 5.51 0.32
C GLU A 68 -22.62 6.22 1.19
N ALA A 69 -21.39 5.67 1.26
CA ALA A 69 -20.36 6.13 2.21
C ALA A 69 -19.31 7.04 1.61
N ILE A 70 -19.01 6.94 0.31
CA ILE A 70 -17.99 7.78 -0.36
C ILE A 70 -18.69 8.89 -1.12
N PRO A 71 -18.43 10.17 -0.81
CA PRO A 71 -18.99 11.29 -1.55
C PRO A 71 -18.68 11.21 -3.05
N ASP A 72 -19.65 11.51 -3.88
CA ASP A 72 -19.53 11.54 -5.35
C ASP A 72 -18.96 10.26 -5.99
N PHE A 73 -19.13 9.12 -5.30
CA PHE A 73 -18.63 7.86 -5.80
C PHE A 73 -19.28 7.47 -7.13
N VAL A 74 -18.41 7.19 -8.11
CA VAL A 74 -18.84 6.64 -9.40
C VAL A 74 -18.24 5.25 -9.56
N SER A 75 -19.12 4.25 -9.68
CA SER A 75 -18.71 2.86 -9.81
C SER A 75 -17.90 2.63 -11.09
N PRO A 76 -16.75 1.97 -11.03
CA PRO A 76 -16.06 1.52 -12.25
C PRO A 76 -16.88 0.45 -12.96
N ALA A 77 -16.70 0.36 -14.28
CA ALA A 77 -17.16 -0.80 -15.02
C ALA A 77 -16.23 -1.99 -14.71
N PHE A 78 -16.78 -3.05 -14.12
CA PHE A 78 -16.01 -4.25 -13.87
C PHE A 78 -16.02 -5.17 -15.09
N VAL A 79 -14.86 -5.68 -15.45
CA VAL A 79 -14.69 -6.63 -16.55
C VAL A 79 -14.00 -7.90 -16.02
N ASN A 80 -14.34 -9.05 -16.61
CA ASN A 80 -13.80 -10.36 -16.23
C ASN A 80 -12.76 -10.89 -17.25
N SER A 81 -12.45 -10.09 -18.26
CA SER A 81 -11.41 -10.40 -19.23
C SER A 81 -10.71 -9.12 -19.67
N ILE A 82 -9.42 -9.22 -19.95
CA ILE A 82 -8.63 -8.11 -20.50
C ILE A 82 -8.74 -8.17 -22.01
N PRO A 83 -9.23 -7.11 -22.68
CA PRO A 83 -9.25 -7.06 -24.15
C PRO A 83 -7.83 -7.20 -24.71
N VAL A 84 -7.69 -7.95 -25.82
CA VAL A 84 -6.38 -8.26 -26.44
C VAL A 84 -5.56 -7.01 -26.81
N GLN A 85 -6.23 -5.89 -27.06
CA GLN A 85 -5.60 -4.60 -27.42
C GLN A 85 -5.52 -3.62 -26.25
N ALA A 86 -5.91 -4.03 -25.04
CA ALA A 86 -5.88 -3.14 -23.89
C ALA A 86 -4.45 -2.93 -23.41
N THR A 87 -4.11 -1.68 -23.10
CA THR A 87 -2.90 -1.36 -22.37
C THR A 87 -3.19 -1.39 -20.88
N VAL A 88 -2.38 -2.11 -20.14
CA VAL A 88 -2.63 -2.43 -18.73
C VAL A 88 -1.63 -1.71 -17.84
N ASN A 89 -2.14 -0.89 -16.94
CA ASN A 89 -1.35 -0.40 -15.80
C ASN A 89 -1.41 -1.46 -14.70
N ALA A 90 -0.42 -2.32 -14.67
CA ALA A 90 -0.34 -3.42 -13.72
C ALA A 90 0.17 -2.94 -12.36
N TYR A 91 -0.35 -3.56 -11.30
CA TYR A 91 0.16 -3.35 -9.94
C TYR A 91 1.62 -3.82 -9.78
N LEU A 92 1.95 -4.91 -10.43
CA LEU A 92 3.29 -5.47 -10.57
C LEU A 92 3.43 -6.06 -11.98
N PRO A 93 4.65 -6.20 -12.50
CA PRO A 93 4.88 -6.93 -13.75
C PRO A 93 4.35 -8.37 -13.63
N MET A 94 3.60 -8.81 -14.63
CA MET A 94 2.98 -10.14 -14.67
C MET A 94 3.19 -10.79 -16.01
N GLU A 95 3.60 -12.06 -16.02
CA GLU A 95 3.81 -12.82 -17.25
C GLU A 95 2.53 -12.99 -18.06
N SER A 96 1.38 -13.17 -17.40
CA SER A 96 0.08 -13.34 -18.03
C SER A 96 -0.36 -12.18 -18.94
N ILE A 97 0.24 -10.99 -18.75
CA ILE A 97 -0.09 -9.77 -19.52
C ILE A 97 1.14 -9.14 -20.19
N THR A 98 2.16 -9.94 -20.47
CA THR A 98 3.49 -9.51 -20.95
C THR A 98 3.47 -8.45 -22.07
N ASN A 99 2.57 -8.58 -23.02
CA ASN A 99 2.54 -7.69 -24.20
C ASN A 99 1.59 -6.49 -24.04
N THR A 100 1.03 -6.30 -22.87
CA THR A 100 0.00 -5.27 -22.61
C THR A 100 0.36 -4.31 -21.50
N HIS A 101 1.54 -4.44 -20.89
CA HIS A 101 2.00 -3.50 -19.85
C HIS A 101 2.17 -2.08 -20.43
N VAL A 102 1.73 -1.09 -19.64
CA VAL A 102 1.96 0.33 -19.94
C VAL A 102 3.45 0.68 -19.88
N ASN A 103 4.12 0.16 -18.87
CA ASN A 103 5.57 0.31 -18.67
C ASN A 103 6.28 -0.97 -19.10
N ASP A 104 7.52 -0.84 -19.53
CA ASP A 104 8.40 -1.99 -19.70
C ASP A 104 8.45 -2.77 -18.38
N PRO A 105 8.09 -4.07 -18.36
CA PRO A 105 8.03 -4.84 -17.14
C PRO A 105 9.40 -5.03 -16.47
N ASP A 106 10.50 -5.09 -17.22
CA ASP A 106 11.84 -5.21 -16.66
C ASP A 106 12.25 -3.89 -15.97
N ILE A 107 11.94 -2.75 -16.58
CA ILE A 107 12.14 -1.43 -15.95
C ILE A 107 11.28 -1.31 -14.70
N HIS A 108 9.98 -1.66 -14.79
CA HIS A 108 9.07 -1.59 -13.65
C HIS A 108 9.56 -2.44 -12.47
N TYR A 109 10.04 -3.66 -12.76
CA TYR A 109 10.63 -4.54 -11.75
C TYR A 109 11.89 -3.92 -11.14
N TRP A 110 12.84 -3.52 -11.99
CA TRP A 110 14.12 -2.99 -11.54
C TRP A 110 13.98 -1.77 -10.62
N ILE A 111 13.16 -0.77 -11.00
CA ILE A 111 12.97 0.42 -10.17
C ILE A 111 12.26 0.12 -8.84
N ALA A 112 11.53 -0.98 -8.73
CA ALA A 112 10.92 -1.42 -7.47
C ALA A 112 11.92 -2.05 -6.50
N GLY A 113 13.16 -2.29 -6.93
CA GLY A 113 14.22 -2.88 -6.10
C GLY A 113 14.72 -1.91 -5.03
N LYS A 114 14.90 -2.40 -3.80
CA LYS A 114 15.45 -1.58 -2.70
C LYS A 114 16.93 -1.24 -2.87
N ASP A 115 17.63 -1.96 -3.72
CA ASP A 115 19.01 -1.70 -4.14
C ASP A 115 19.15 -0.50 -5.10
N THR A 116 18.06 -0.07 -5.72
CA THR A 116 18.06 1.09 -6.62
C THR A 116 17.86 2.43 -5.89
N ILE A 117 17.46 2.43 -4.61
CA ILE A 117 17.15 3.66 -3.86
C ILE A 117 18.33 4.66 -3.87
N GLY A 118 19.56 4.16 -3.69
CA GLY A 118 20.76 5.00 -3.75
C GLY A 118 21.09 5.59 -5.13
N LEU A 119 20.45 5.08 -6.21
CA LEU A 119 20.56 5.64 -7.55
C LEU A 119 19.58 6.79 -7.78
N MET A 120 18.49 6.83 -7.00
CA MET A 120 17.43 7.83 -7.14
C MET A 120 17.79 9.15 -6.47
N THR A 121 18.40 9.07 -5.28
CA THR A 121 18.72 10.24 -4.46
C THR A 121 19.90 9.94 -3.52
N ASN A 122 20.61 10.98 -3.11
CA ASN A 122 21.59 10.91 -2.02
C ASN A 122 20.95 11.06 -0.62
N LYS A 123 19.66 11.37 -0.56
CA LYS A 123 18.88 11.49 0.69
C LYS A 123 18.36 10.12 1.11
N THR A 124 19.27 9.17 1.33
CA THR A 124 18.94 7.79 1.71
C THR A 124 19.89 7.29 2.78
N THR A 125 19.58 6.17 3.39
CA THR A 125 20.46 5.51 4.35
C THR A 125 21.70 4.94 3.66
N ARG A 126 22.86 5.03 4.31
CA ARG A 126 24.09 4.44 3.79
C ARG A 126 23.96 2.92 3.63
N ILE A 127 24.37 2.41 2.49
CA ILE A 127 24.46 0.96 2.26
C ILE A 127 25.71 0.44 2.98
N LEU A 128 25.56 -0.65 3.70
CA LEU A 128 26.61 -1.33 4.44
C LEU A 128 27.09 -2.55 3.66
N ALA A 129 28.37 -2.89 3.81
CA ALA A 129 28.93 -4.07 3.17
C ALA A 129 28.34 -5.39 3.73
N ASN A 130 27.94 -5.40 5.02
CA ASN A 130 27.32 -6.54 5.68
C ASN A 130 26.71 -6.12 7.04
N THR A 131 26.04 -7.05 7.70
CA THR A 131 25.38 -6.88 9.00
C THR A 131 26.32 -6.72 10.21
N LYS A 132 27.63 -6.85 10.02
CA LYS A 132 28.64 -6.73 11.08
C LYS A 132 29.36 -5.39 11.07
N GLU A 133 29.20 -4.59 10.01
CA GLU A 133 29.86 -3.29 9.88
C GLU A 133 29.36 -2.31 10.95
N VAL A 134 28.05 -2.21 11.13
CA VAL A 134 27.41 -1.37 12.15
C VAL A 134 26.19 -2.10 12.69
N ARG A 135 25.90 -1.97 14.00
CA ARG A 135 24.66 -2.44 14.63
C ARG A 135 24.11 -1.38 15.56
N PRO A 136 22.78 -1.14 15.57
CA PRO A 136 21.79 -1.80 14.74
C PRO A 136 21.91 -1.41 13.25
N CYS A 137 21.53 -2.35 12.36
CA CYS A 137 21.39 -2.12 10.94
C CYS A 137 20.08 -2.75 10.45
N VAL A 138 19.69 -2.47 9.20
CA VAL A 138 18.48 -3.02 8.59
C VAL A 138 18.86 -3.84 7.37
N ALA A 139 18.51 -5.13 7.39
CA ALA A 139 18.62 -6.01 6.24
C ALA A 139 17.26 -6.08 5.52
N LYS A 140 17.26 -5.89 4.20
CA LYS A 140 16.05 -5.82 3.39
C LYS A 140 16.22 -6.68 2.16
N VAL A 141 15.30 -7.61 1.93
CA VAL A 141 15.21 -8.30 0.65
C VAL A 141 14.87 -7.27 -0.43
N THR A 142 15.57 -7.34 -1.57
CA THR A 142 15.48 -6.33 -2.64
C THR A 142 14.06 -6.14 -3.14
N HIS A 143 13.34 -7.23 -3.42
CA HIS A 143 11.98 -7.19 -3.93
C HIS A 143 11.03 -7.90 -2.95
N ALA A 144 10.44 -7.14 -2.05
CA ALA A 144 9.43 -7.64 -1.13
C ALA A 144 8.39 -6.54 -0.83
N MET A 145 7.20 -6.92 -0.44
CA MET A 145 6.11 -5.98 -0.15
C MET A 145 5.61 -6.16 1.28
N GLY A 146 4.98 -5.09 1.83
CA GLY A 146 4.29 -5.17 3.11
C GLY A 146 5.19 -5.46 4.30
N SER A 147 6.41 -4.98 4.29
CA SER A 147 7.45 -5.18 5.31
C SER A 147 7.96 -6.63 5.41
N LEU A 148 7.58 -7.53 4.51
CA LEU A 148 8.19 -8.85 4.43
C LEU A 148 9.66 -8.72 4.04
N GLY A 149 10.51 -9.55 4.63
CA GLY A 149 11.94 -9.54 4.34
C GLY A 149 12.69 -8.29 4.82
N ILE A 150 12.12 -7.51 5.76
CA ILE A 150 12.78 -6.40 6.44
C ILE A 150 13.06 -6.81 7.88
N PHE A 151 14.33 -6.80 8.27
CA PHE A 151 14.80 -7.21 9.59
C PHE A 151 15.71 -6.14 10.19
N VAL A 152 15.44 -5.78 11.45
CA VAL A 152 16.35 -4.96 12.24
C VAL A 152 17.36 -5.88 12.93
N ILE A 153 18.61 -5.78 12.53
CA ILE A 153 19.69 -6.61 13.04
C ILE A 153 20.41 -5.90 14.19
N ARG A 154 20.10 -6.30 15.40
CA ARG A 154 20.72 -5.78 16.64
C ARG A 154 21.81 -6.72 17.19
N ASN A 155 21.68 -8.01 16.89
CA ASN A 155 22.55 -9.06 17.41
C ASN A 155 22.59 -10.27 16.45
N ASN A 156 23.37 -11.29 16.81
CA ASN A 156 23.54 -12.49 15.99
C ASN A 156 22.25 -13.32 15.86
N ALA A 157 21.34 -13.27 16.84
CA ALA A 157 20.08 -14.01 16.74
C ALA A 157 19.16 -13.39 15.65
N ASN A 158 19.07 -12.04 15.58
CA ASN A 158 18.32 -11.37 14.51
C ASN A 158 18.98 -11.58 13.14
N GLU A 159 20.33 -11.64 13.09
CA GLU A 159 21.04 -11.98 11.85
C GLU A 159 20.70 -13.40 11.38
N GLN A 160 20.69 -14.35 12.30
CA GLN A 160 20.33 -15.73 11.98
C GLN A 160 18.88 -15.85 11.50
N GLU A 161 17.94 -15.20 12.18
CA GLU A 161 16.52 -15.12 11.75
C GLU A 161 16.38 -14.60 10.31
N PHE A 162 17.12 -13.54 9.98
CA PHE A 162 17.15 -13.00 8.61
C PHE A 162 17.74 -14.01 7.61
N MET A 163 18.86 -14.65 7.95
CA MET A 163 19.49 -15.64 7.05
C MET A 163 18.62 -16.87 6.83
N ASP A 164 17.92 -17.33 7.87
CA ASP A 164 16.95 -18.42 7.77
C ASP A 164 15.77 -18.03 6.85
N PHE A 165 15.29 -16.78 6.96
CA PHE A 165 14.29 -16.25 6.05
C PHE A 165 14.80 -16.21 4.59
N VAL A 166 16.00 -15.69 4.35
CA VAL A 166 16.63 -15.66 3.03
C VAL A 166 16.75 -17.06 2.45
N GLN A 167 17.23 -18.04 3.24
CA GLN A 167 17.36 -19.41 2.80
C GLN A 167 16.00 -20.07 2.49
N SER A 168 15.01 -19.86 3.35
CA SER A 168 13.67 -20.44 3.18
C SER A 168 12.92 -19.88 1.97
N THR A 169 13.26 -18.68 1.54
CA THR A 169 12.64 -17.98 0.41
C THR A 169 13.43 -18.10 -0.91
N GLY A 170 14.42 -18.95 -0.97
CA GLY A 170 15.16 -19.27 -2.21
C GLY A 170 16.35 -18.37 -2.48
N ASN A 171 16.99 -17.85 -1.43
CA ASN A 171 18.18 -16.99 -1.49
C ASN A 171 18.03 -15.73 -2.35
N PRO A 172 17.05 -14.86 -2.02
CA PRO A 172 16.88 -13.60 -2.70
C PRO A 172 18.09 -12.68 -2.50
N THR A 173 18.25 -11.75 -3.43
CA THR A 173 19.15 -10.61 -3.23
C THR A 173 18.62 -9.72 -2.10
N TYR A 174 19.53 -9.12 -1.36
CA TYR A 174 19.19 -8.20 -0.28
C TYR A 174 20.21 -7.07 -0.15
N VAL A 175 19.80 -6.00 0.51
CA VAL A 175 20.66 -4.87 0.89
C VAL A 175 20.70 -4.75 2.40
N VAL A 176 21.82 -4.27 2.91
CA VAL A 176 21.98 -3.90 4.32
C VAL A 176 22.19 -2.39 4.40
N THR A 177 21.44 -1.71 5.26
CA THR A 177 21.51 -0.26 5.42
C THR A 177 21.68 0.11 6.87
N GLU A 178 22.17 1.33 7.12
CA GLU A 178 22.16 1.90 8.47
C GLU A 178 20.74 1.96 9.03
N TYR A 179 20.66 1.82 10.35
CA TYR A 179 19.41 1.97 11.10
C TYR A 179 19.12 3.45 11.34
N VAL A 180 17.89 3.87 11.06
CA VAL A 180 17.39 5.21 11.38
C VAL A 180 16.65 5.17 12.72
N HIS A 181 17.00 6.06 13.65
CA HIS A 181 16.21 6.29 14.87
C HIS A 181 14.98 7.11 14.52
N ILE A 182 13.89 6.41 14.21
CA ILE A 182 12.73 6.96 13.54
C ILE A 182 11.89 7.79 14.50
N GLN A 183 11.62 9.04 14.13
CA GLN A 183 10.61 9.89 14.72
C GLN A 183 9.30 9.84 13.94
N ARG A 184 9.37 9.95 12.59
CA ARG A 184 8.19 9.85 11.72
C ARG A 184 8.43 8.89 10.57
N ASN A 185 7.38 8.20 10.15
CA ASN A 185 7.39 7.36 8.95
C ASN A 185 6.33 7.86 7.99
N LEU A 186 6.77 8.57 6.98
CA LEU A 186 5.91 9.25 6.03
C LEU A 186 5.82 8.44 4.74
N ALA A 187 4.62 8.29 4.21
CA ALA A 187 4.37 7.80 2.86
C ALA A 187 3.77 8.92 2.02
N CYS A 188 4.31 9.14 0.84
CA CYS A 188 3.78 10.10 -0.13
C CYS A 188 3.33 9.39 -1.38
N HIS A 189 2.23 9.85 -1.96
CA HIS A 189 1.58 9.26 -3.11
C HIS A 189 1.43 10.27 -4.24
N PHE A 190 1.81 9.87 -5.45
CA PHE A 190 1.75 10.73 -6.63
C PHE A 190 1.51 9.92 -7.90
N PHE A 191 1.19 10.61 -8.98
CA PHE A 191 1.17 10.06 -10.34
C PHE A 191 2.23 10.80 -11.17
N LEU A 192 3.12 10.04 -11.78
CA LEU A 192 4.08 10.55 -12.75
C LEU A 192 3.45 10.45 -14.14
N HIS A 193 3.23 11.59 -14.76
CA HIS A 193 2.63 11.66 -16.09
C HIS A 193 3.66 11.31 -17.18
N PRO A 194 3.23 10.80 -18.36
CA PRO A 194 4.14 10.47 -19.46
C PRO A 194 5.00 11.63 -20.00
N ASN A 195 4.65 12.88 -19.68
CA ASN A 195 5.44 14.07 -20.03
C ASN A 195 6.42 14.51 -18.92
N GLY A 196 6.45 13.76 -17.80
CA GLY A 196 7.32 14.05 -16.65
C GLY A 196 6.65 14.90 -15.55
N ASP A 197 5.43 15.40 -15.76
CA ASP A 197 4.71 16.15 -14.74
C ASP A 197 4.32 15.26 -13.55
N ILE A 198 4.31 15.84 -12.36
CA ILE A 198 3.94 15.16 -11.12
C ILE A 198 2.56 15.63 -10.67
N VAL A 199 1.62 14.71 -10.55
CA VAL A 199 0.33 14.93 -9.91
C VAL A 199 0.41 14.42 -8.48
N TRP A 200 0.36 15.33 -7.53
CA TRP A 200 0.45 15.03 -6.11
C TRP A 200 -0.91 14.60 -5.55
N PHE A 201 -0.97 13.47 -4.84
CA PHE A 201 -2.19 13.03 -4.15
C PHE A 201 -2.18 13.34 -2.66
N GLY A 202 -1.01 13.36 -2.04
CA GLY A 202 -0.85 13.66 -0.64
C GLY A 202 0.03 12.66 0.10
N SER A 203 0.07 12.84 1.42
CA SER A 203 0.90 12.04 2.31
C SER A 203 0.09 11.44 3.46
N SER A 204 0.59 10.33 3.97
CA SER A 204 0.10 9.68 5.18
C SER A 204 1.26 9.34 6.12
N GLU A 205 0.99 9.21 7.40
CA GLU A 205 1.94 8.77 8.39
C GLU A 205 1.61 7.35 8.84
N ASN A 206 2.57 6.44 8.72
CA ASN A 206 2.45 5.09 9.22
C ASN A 206 2.93 5.03 10.67
N LEU A 207 2.12 4.44 11.55
CA LEU A 207 2.48 4.33 12.95
C LEU A 207 3.62 3.31 13.14
N ALA A 208 4.65 3.69 13.90
CA ALA A 208 5.68 2.75 14.33
C ALA A 208 5.12 1.86 15.46
N VAL A 209 5.16 0.56 15.26
CA VAL A 209 4.91 -0.41 16.33
C VAL A 209 6.26 -0.95 16.73
N GLY A 210 6.78 -0.58 17.88
CA GLY A 210 8.08 -0.91 18.45
C GLY A 210 8.99 -1.89 17.67
N ASP A 211 10.27 -1.88 17.92
CA ASP A 211 11.29 -2.75 17.31
C ASP A 211 11.43 -2.70 15.76
N GLY A 212 11.07 -1.56 15.14
CA GLY A 212 11.20 -1.36 13.69
C GLY A 212 10.13 -2.10 12.88
N LYS A 213 9.12 -2.65 13.53
CA LYS A 213 7.92 -3.19 12.86
C LYS A 213 6.94 -2.05 12.59
N TRP A 214 6.40 -2.04 11.39
CA TRP A 214 5.41 -1.05 10.98
C TRP A 214 4.01 -1.51 11.29
N SER A 215 3.20 -0.62 11.83
CA SER A 215 1.76 -0.84 11.88
C SER A 215 1.19 -0.88 10.47
N PRO A 216 0.23 -1.76 10.19
CA PRO A 216 -0.57 -1.67 8.98
C PRO A 216 -1.51 -0.45 9.02
N ASP A 217 -1.50 0.32 10.11
CA ASP A 217 -2.32 1.50 10.31
C ASP A 217 -1.62 2.72 9.73
N SER A 218 -2.40 3.56 9.08
CA SER A 218 -1.94 4.83 8.54
C SER A 218 -2.86 5.95 9.00
N THR A 219 -2.27 7.08 9.34
CA THR A 219 -2.99 8.31 9.66
C THR A 219 -2.86 9.28 8.50
N ILE A 220 -3.94 9.95 8.16
CA ILE A 220 -4.04 10.97 7.13
C ILE A 220 -4.53 12.23 7.83
N ASP A 221 -3.70 13.25 7.89
CA ASP A 221 -4.06 14.55 8.41
C ASP A 221 -4.15 15.53 7.23
N MET A 222 -5.36 15.95 6.92
CA MET A 222 -5.65 16.82 5.77
C MET A 222 -5.27 18.29 6.01
N ASP A 223 -5.03 18.68 7.25
CA ASP A 223 -4.57 20.04 7.58
C ASP A 223 -3.05 20.15 7.50
N GLN A 224 -2.33 19.03 7.59
CA GLN A 224 -0.88 18.98 7.43
C GLN A 224 -0.40 18.74 6.00
N GLN A 225 -1.29 18.57 5.01
CA GLN A 225 -0.88 18.16 3.66
C GLN A 225 0.07 19.14 2.97
N GLU A 226 -0.08 20.44 3.19
CA GLU A 226 0.81 21.45 2.60
C GLU A 226 2.23 21.37 3.21
N GLU A 227 2.32 21.23 4.54
CA GLU A 227 3.61 21.04 5.23
C GLU A 227 4.28 19.75 4.78
N LEU A 228 3.52 18.65 4.74
CA LEU A 228 4.01 17.35 4.28
C LEU A 228 4.46 17.40 2.82
N GLN A 229 3.77 18.15 1.96
CA GLN A 229 4.17 18.33 0.58
C GLN A 229 5.52 19.05 0.48
N VAL A 230 5.74 20.09 1.26
CA VAL A 230 7.03 20.80 1.30
C VAL A 230 8.15 19.85 1.75
N LEU A 231 7.92 19.09 2.82
CA LEU A 231 8.89 18.13 3.35
C LEU A 231 9.22 17.01 2.36
N MET A 232 8.19 16.47 1.68
CA MET A 232 8.34 15.31 0.80
C MET A 232 8.79 15.65 -0.62
N ARG A 233 8.59 16.90 -1.05
CA ARG A 233 8.89 17.37 -2.41
C ARG A 233 10.29 17.01 -2.91
N PRO A 234 11.40 17.23 -2.15
CA PRO A 234 12.74 16.92 -2.62
C PRO A 234 12.98 15.44 -2.94
N PHE A 235 12.27 14.55 -2.23
CA PHE A 235 12.34 13.11 -2.46
C PHE A 235 11.50 12.70 -3.68
N VAL A 236 10.29 13.24 -3.79
CA VAL A 236 9.39 12.96 -4.92
C VAL A 236 10.01 13.44 -6.22
N GLU A 237 10.60 14.64 -6.27
CA GLU A 237 11.25 15.18 -7.48
C GLU A 237 12.46 14.34 -7.91
N ASP A 238 13.30 13.89 -6.97
CA ASP A 238 14.43 13.03 -7.27
C ASP A 238 13.97 11.68 -7.83
N VAL A 239 13.00 11.04 -7.16
CA VAL A 239 12.42 9.75 -7.59
C VAL A 239 11.69 9.88 -8.92
N ALA A 240 10.85 10.89 -9.10
CA ALA A 240 10.11 11.11 -10.34
C ALA A 240 11.07 11.32 -11.53
N ARG A 241 12.13 12.10 -11.35
CA ARG A 241 13.18 12.30 -12.37
C ARG A 241 13.86 10.98 -12.73
N PHE A 242 14.23 10.18 -11.74
CA PHE A 242 14.82 8.86 -11.97
C PHE A 242 13.88 7.94 -12.72
N CYS A 243 12.63 7.83 -12.29
CA CYS A 243 11.61 7.01 -12.92
C CYS A 243 11.35 7.44 -14.38
N TYR A 244 11.15 8.74 -14.61
CA TYR A 244 10.91 9.29 -15.95
C TYR A 244 12.07 9.03 -16.90
N THR A 245 13.30 9.29 -16.44
CA THR A 245 14.51 9.07 -17.25
C THR A 245 14.69 7.62 -17.67
N ASN A 246 14.20 6.69 -16.84
CA ASN A 246 14.25 5.25 -17.12
C ASN A 246 12.97 4.71 -17.81
N GLY A 247 12.06 5.59 -18.25
CA GLY A 247 10.90 5.20 -19.04
C GLY A 247 9.69 4.71 -18.23
N PHE A 248 9.69 4.89 -16.92
CA PHE A 248 8.53 4.59 -16.07
C PHE A 248 7.64 5.83 -15.89
N TRP A 249 6.33 5.62 -16.01
CA TRP A 249 5.30 6.59 -15.63
C TRP A 249 4.09 5.86 -15.03
N GLY A 250 3.31 6.55 -14.21
CA GLY A 250 2.16 5.97 -13.55
C GLY A 250 2.07 6.31 -12.07
N PHE A 251 1.26 5.55 -11.36
CA PHE A 251 1.14 5.68 -9.92
C PHE A 251 2.43 5.27 -9.21
N ALA A 252 2.81 6.04 -8.22
CA ALA A 252 3.93 5.74 -7.36
C ALA A 252 3.67 6.19 -5.92
N GLY A 253 4.34 5.53 -4.99
CA GLY A 253 4.41 5.96 -3.61
C GLY A 253 5.82 5.75 -3.08
N ILE A 254 6.27 6.66 -2.25
CA ILE A 254 7.58 6.59 -1.57
C ILE A 254 7.39 6.54 -0.06
N ASP A 255 8.28 5.85 0.61
CA ASP A 255 8.37 5.86 2.07
C ASP A 255 9.64 6.61 2.51
N VAL A 256 9.48 7.60 3.39
CA VAL A 256 10.55 8.42 3.95
C VAL A 256 10.53 8.32 5.47
N LEU A 257 11.64 7.91 6.04
CA LEU A 257 11.86 7.95 7.48
C LEU A 257 12.45 9.29 7.88
N VAL A 258 11.89 9.92 8.88
CA VAL A 258 12.44 11.16 9.47
C VAL A 258 12.98 10.81 10.83
N ASP A 259 14.24 11.16 11.09
CA ASP A 259 14.88 10.93 12.39
C ASP A 259 14.57 12.03 13.43
N GLN A 260 15.18 11.92 14.61
CA GLN A 260 14.99 12.85 15.72
C GLN A 260 15.55 14.26 15.43
N ASP A 261 16.48 14.39 14.48
CA ASP A 261 17.06 15.65 14.05
C ASP A 261 16.28 16.29 12.89
N GLY A 262 15.18 15.65 12.47
CA GLY A 262 14.35 16.09 11.34
C GLY A 262 14.92 15.76 9.97
N VAL A 263 15.95 14.93 9.89
CA VAL A 263 16.57 14.50 8.63
C VAL A 263 15.75 13.39 8.01
N GLY A 264 15.35 13.57 6.75
CA GLY A 264 14.59 12.59 5.99
C GLY A 264 15.47 11.63 5.19
N PHE A 265 15.07 10.35 5.15
CA PHE A 265 15.74 9.29 4.41
C PHE A 265 14.73 8.53 3.53
N LEU A 266 14.90 8.57 2.22
CA LEU A 266 14.16 7.72 1.31
C LEU A 266 14.55 6.25 1.56
N VAL A 267 13.57 5.39 1.81
CA VAL A 267 13.82 3.98 2.18
C VAL A 267 13.07 2.97 1.32
N ASP A 268 12.06 3.40 0.57
CA ASP A 268 11.30 2.53 -0.34
C ASP A 268 10.66 3.33 -1.48
N LEU A 269 10.59 2.71 -2.66
CA LEU A 269 9.79 3.15 -3.78
C LEU A 269 8.81 2.04 -4.15
N ASN A 270 7.55 2.41 -4.25
CA ASN A 270 6.47 1.56 -4.69
C ASN A 270 5.94 2.10 -6.02
N PRO A 271 6.46 1.67 -7.20
CA PRO A 271 6.05 2.19 -8.52
C PRO A 271 4.69 1.60 -8.93
N ARG A 272 3.68 1.86 -8.15
CA ARG A 272 2.32 1.30 -8.23
C ARG A 272 1.35 2.05 -7.33
N VAL A 273 0.06 1.74 -7.47
CA VAL A 273 -0.93 2.15 -6.46
C VAL A 273 -0.55 1.54 -5.10
N THR A 274 -0.50 2.35 -4.07
CA THR A 274 -0.11 1.91 -2.72
C THR A 274 -1.33 1.61 -1.85
N GLY A 275 -1.08 0.89 -0.76
CA GLY A 275 -2.15 0.41 0.10
C GLY A 275 -3.01 1.50 0.75
N THR A 276 -2.45 2.66 1.02
CA THR A 276 -3.13 3.77 1.71
C THR A 276 -3.74 4.78 0.73
N MET A 277 -3.34 4.77 -0.53
CA MET A 277 -3.81 5.75 -1.53
C MET A 277 -5.35 5.85 -1.63
N PRO A 278 -6.14 4.77 -1.65
CA PRO A 278 -7.60 4.88 -1.67
C PRO A 278 -8.16 5.63 -0.46
N ALA A 279 -7.62 5.36 0.72
CA ALA A 279 -8.05 6.03 1.94
C ALA A 279 -7.68 7.52 1.93
N LEU A 280 -6.51 7.88 1.38
CA LEU A 280 -6.09 9.27 1.21
C LEU A 280 -7.00 10.03 0.24
N MET A 281 -7.36 9.44 -0.89
CA MET A 281 -8.28 10.07 -1.84
C MET A 281 -9.67 10.29 -1.24
N VAL A 282 -10.17 9.31 -0.48
CA VAL A 282 -11.43 9.45 0.24
C VAL A 282 -11.33 10.52 1.35
N ALA A 283 -10.18 10.65 2.03
CA ALA A 283 -9.99 11.69 3.05
C ALA A 283 -10.15 13.11 2.47
N ALA A 284 -9.69 13.35 1.25
CA ALA A 284 -9.91 14.62 0.57
C ALA A 284 -11.40 14.90 0.33
N LEU A 285 -12.16 13.93 -0.14
CA LEU A 285 -13.61 14.02 -0.32
C LEU A 285 -14.35 14.20 1.01
N MET A 286 -13.91 13.54 2.07
CA MET A 286 -14.49 13.68 3.42
C MET A 286 -14.24 15.06 4.01
N LYS A 287 -13.06 15.65 3.76
CA LYS A 287 -12.79 17.04 4.15
C LYS A 287 -13.68 18.02 3.39
N GLU A 288 -13.80 17.85 2.08
CA GLU A 288 -14.61 18.74 1.23
C GLU A 288 -16.10 18.66 1.58
N THR A 289 -16.63 17.46 1.80
CA THR A 289 -18.07 17.25 1.99
C THR A 289 -18.53 17.45 3.43
N TYR A 290 -17.75 16.98 4.41
CA TYR A 290 -18.14 16.94 5.83
C TYR A 290 -17.23 17.75 6.74
N GLY A 291 -16.12 18.30 6.23
CA GLY A 291 -15.13 19.02 7.03
C GLY A 291 -14.25 18.11 7.89
N TYR A 292 -14.24 16.79 7.66
CA TYR A 292 -13.38 15.88 8.43
C TYR A 292 -11.93 15.97 7.98
N THR A 293 -11.04 16.30 8.90
CA THR A 293 -9.63 16.54 8.57
C THR A 293 -8.72 15.37 8.91
N ILE A 294 -9.19 14.43 9.72
CA ILE A 294 -8.41 13.25 10.15
C ILE A 294 -9.00 11.99 9.56
N GLY A 295 -8.19 11.27 8.77
CA GLY A 295 -8.46 9.92 8.33
C GLY A 295 -7.55 8.92 9.02
N LYS A 296 -8.06 7.78 9.45
CA LYS A 296 -7.27 6.62 9.85
C LYS A 296 -7.67 5.42 9.02
N PHE A 297 -6.69 4.62 8.64
CA PHE A 297 -6.88 3.47 7.79
C PHE A 297 -6.21 2.23 8.37
N ARG A 298 -6.96 1.12 8.46
CA ARG A 298 -6.50 -0.20 8.89
C ARG A 298 -6.54 -1.21 7.76
N LYS A 299 -5.46 -1.99 7.66
CA LYS A 299 -5.30 -3.03 6.62
C LYS A 299 -5.64 -4.41 7.18
N SER A 300 -6.32 -5.21 6.38
CA SER A 300 -6.75 -6.57 6.68
C SER A 300 -5.64 -7.56 7.06
N SER A 301 -4.37 -7.20 6.87
CA SER A 301 -3.25 -8.06 7.28
C SER A 301 -3.16 -8.30 8.79
N ARG A 302 -3.83 -7.47 9.60
CA ARG A 302 -3.82 -7.58 11.08
C ARG A 302 -5.18 -7.32 11.72
N TYR A 303 -6.19 -6.95 10.95
CA TYR A 303 -7.48 -6.54 11.48
C TYR A 303 -8.62 -7.26 10.79
N ALA A 304 -9.55 -7.70 11.61
CA ALA A 304 -10.81 -8.27 11.17
C ALA A 304 -11.98 -7.71 11.98
N TYR A 305 -13.12 -7.71 11.37
CA TYR A 305 -14.39 -7.54 12.05
C TYR A 305 -14.84 -8.89 12.63
N ARG A 306 -15.28 -8.92 13.89
CA ARG A 306 -15.86 -10.10 14.53
C ARG A 306 -17.33 -10.18 14.23
N GLY A 307 -17.68 -10.86 13.18
CA GLY A 307 -19.04 -11.03 12.66
C GLY A 307 -19.04 -11.29 11.15
N SER A 308 -20.23 -11.49 10.64
CA SER A 308 -20.48 -11.69 9.22
C SER A 308 -20.34 -10.39 8.41
N VAL A 309 -20.22 -10.51 7.10
CA VAL A 309 -20.23 -9.38 6.17
C VAL A 309 -21.51 -8.56 6.28
N GLN A 310 -22.66 -9.23 6.46
CA GLN A 310 -23.95 -8.57 6.60
C GLN A 310 -24.03 -7.73 7.88
N GLU A 311 -23.56 -8.26 8.99
CA GLU A 311 -23.49 -7.52 10.26
C GLU A 311 -22.55 -6.33 10.18
N LEU A 312 -21.39 -6.50 9.53
CA LEU A 312 -20.45 -5.40 9.31
C LEU A 312 -21.12 -4.22 8.59
N PHE A 313 -21.74 -4.48 7.44
CA PHE A 313 -22.38 -3.39 6.68
C PHE A 313 -23.59 -2.81 7.40
N ALA A 314 -24.42 -3.63 8.07
CA ALA A 314 -25.54 -3.11 8.85
C ALA A 314 -25.07 -2.15 9.96
N GLN A 315 -24.00 -2.48 10.67
CA GLN A 315 -23.46 -1.62 11.73
C GLN A 315 -22.75 -0.38 11.18
N VAL A 316 -21.98 -0.53 10.10
CA VAL A 316 -21.30 0.62 9.47
C VAL A 316 -22.32 1.59 8.89
N ASN A 317 -23.38 1.11 8.23
CA ASN A 317 -24.42 1.97 7.68
C ASN A 317 -25.20 2.68 8.80
N ALA A 318 -25.59 1.95 9.85
CA ALA A 318 -26.24 2.56 11.02
C ALA A 318 -25.38 3.64 11.69
N HIS A 319 -24.04 3.46 11.73
CA HIS A 319 -23.13 4.48 12.21
C HIS A 319 -23.11 5.71 11.29
N ASN A 320 -23.02 5.50 9.97
CA ASN A 320 -22.94 6.57 8.98
C ASN A 320 -24.26 7.35 8.81
N GLU A 321 -25.41 6.77 9.17
CA GLU A 321 -26.74 7.39 9.08
C GLU A 321 -27.07 8.27 10.30
N GLN A 322 -26.26 8.27 11.35
CA GLN A 322 -26.52 9.11 12.53
C GLN A 322 -26.44 10.60 12.13
N GLU A 323 -27.56 11.32 12.34
CA GLU A 323 -27.60 12.76 12.11
C GLU A 323 -26.60 13.50 13.03
N GLY A 324 -25.81 14.40 12.44
CA GLY A 324 -24.76 15.12 13.17
C GLY A 324 -23.59 14.25 13.60
N GLY A 325 -23.38 13.12 12.95
CA GLY A 325 -22.28 12.20 13.24
C GLY A 325 -20.92 12.91 13.22
N GLU A 326 -20.10 12.62 14.25
CA GLU A 326 -18.75 13.20 14.37
C GLU A 326 -17.71 12.48 13.50
N SER A 327 -18.14 11.41 12.81
CA SER A 327 -17.26 10.55 12.02
C SER A 327 -18.02 9.74 10.98
N ARG A 328 -17.31 9.30 9.94
CA ARG A 328 -17.79 8.35 8.93
C ARG A 328 -16.80 7.21 8.74
N VAL A 329 -17.35 6.06 8.35
CA VAL A 329 -16.60 4.81 8.12
C VAL A 329 -16.76 4.37 6.68
N VAL A 330 -15.65 3.97 6.06
CA VAL A 330 -15.62 3.38 4.72
C VAL A 330 -14.92 2.03 4.75
N VAL A 331 -15.62 1.00 4.34
CA VAL A 331 -15.06 -0.32 4.07
C VAL A 331 -14.55 -0.33 2.62
N PHE A 332 -13.24 -0.39 2.42
CA PHE A 332 -12.63 -0.39 1.08
C PHE A 332 -12.63 -1.77 0.43
N SER A 333 -12.50 -2.80 1.24
CA SER A 333 -12.67 -4.18 0.82
C SER A 333 -12.85 -5.08 2.01
N MET A 334 -13.48 -6.22 1.78
CA MET A 334 -13.75 -7.21 2.82
C MET A 334 -13.67 -8.62 2.24
N TYR A 335 -13.42 -9.57 3.12
CA TYR A 335 -13.39 -10.99 2.79
C TYR A 335 -13.83 -11.81 4.00
N PRO A 336 -14.87 -12.68 3.88
CA PRO A 336 -15.25 -13.58 4.95
C PRO A 336 -14.19 -14.68 5.09
N GLU A 337 -13.46 -14.68 6.19
CA GLU A 337 -12.51 -15.75 6.52
C GLU A 337 -13.24 -16.96 7.11
N THR A 338 -14.25 -16.67 7.93
CA THR A 338 -15.21 -17.64 8.48
C THR A 338 -16.59 -16.98 8.54
N GLU A 339 -17.60 -17.71 8.96
CA GLU A 339 -18.96 -17.17 9.18
C GLU A 339 -18.98 -16.00 10.19
N ASN A 340 -18.04 -15.98 11.14
CA ASN A 340 -17.99 -15.02 12.25
C ASN A 340 -16.75 -14.13 12.22
N VAL A 341 -15.97 -14.15 11.15
CA VAL A 341 -14.75 -13.34 10.99
C VAL A 341 -14.67 -12.80 9.58
N THR A 342 -14.69 -11.49 9.45
CA THR A 342 -14.56 -10.78 8.18
C THR A 342 -13.27 -9.97 8.18
N MET A 343 -12.33 -10.32 7.32
CA MET A 343 -11.12 -9.52 7.07
C MET A 343 -11.51 -8.22 6.38
N VAL A 344 -10.99 -7.07 6.85
CA VAL A 344 -11.41 -5.76 6.36
C VAL A 344 -10.24 -4.84 6.10
N ASN A 345 -10.32 -4.07 5.01
CA ASN A 345 -9.60 -2.82 4.82
C ASN A 345 -10.61 -1.70 5.07
N ILE A 346 -10.40 -0.90 6.10
CA ILE A 346 -11.40 0.03 6.61
C ILE A 346 -10.77 1.36 6.99
N GLY A 347 -11.46 2.45 6.71
CA GLY A 347 -11.08 3.81 7.12
C GLY A 347 -12.15 4.45 7.97
N ALA A 348 -11.76 5.26 8.94
CA ALA A 348 -12.62 6.17 9.69
C ALA A 348 -12.13 7.61 9.52
N TYR A 349 -13.06 8.52 9.34
CA TYR A 349 -12.83 9.93 9.07
C TYR A 349 -13.59 10.78 10.09
N SER A 350 -12.90 11.74 10.71
CA SER A 350 -13.45 12.62 11.75
C SER A 350 -12.59 13.89 11.88
N ASN A 351 -12.87 14.71 12.90
CA ASN A 351 -12.07 15.88 13.24
C ASN A 351 -11.07 15.63 14.38
N SER A 352 -10.92 14.37 14.82
CA SER A 352 -9.91 14.05 15.83
C SER A 352 -9.32 12.66 15.66
N HIS A 353 -8.05 12.51 16.02
CA HIS A 353 -7.35 11.21 16.04
C HIS A 353 -8.01 10.24 17.00
N GLN A 354 -8.51 10.73 18.14
CA GLN A 354 -9.15 9.91 19.17
C GLN A 354 -10.48 9.33 18.65
N GLU A 355 -11.30 10.15 17.99
CA GLU A 355 -12.58 9.71 17.44
C GLU A 355 -12.38 8.69 16.31
N SER A 356 -11.49 8.99 15.35
CA SER A 356 -11.19 8.03 14.28
C SER A 356 -10.68 6.69 14.82
N GLU A 357 -9.86 6.70 15.88
CA GLU A 357 -9.36 5.48 16.52
C GLU A 357 -10.48 4.72 17.25
N ARG A 358 -11.30 5.44 18.02
CA ARG A 358 -12.46 4.87 18.73
C ARG A 358 -13.40 4.16 17.76
N VAL A 359 -13.72 4.82 16.66
CA VAL A 359 -14.65 4.30 15.66
C VAL A 359 -14.05 3.10 14.93
N LEU A 360 -12.79 3.14 14.52
CA LEU A 360 -12.13 1.97 13.94
C LEU A 360 -12.13 0.77 14.91
N GLY A 361 -12.02 1.02 16.19
CA GLY A 361 -12.09 -0.01 17.23
C GLY A 361 -13.44 -0.73 17.30
N LEU A 362 -14.53 -0.10 16.85
CA LEU A 362 -15.84 -0.75 16.79
C LEU A 362 -15.95 -1.78 15.67
N PHE A 363 -15.26 -1.52 14.55
CA PHE A 363 -15.39 -2.30 13.30
C PHE A 363 -14.17 -3.14 12.95
N SER A 364 -13.09 -3.01 13.69
CA SER A 364 -11.86 -3.75 13.41
C SER A 364 -11.08 -4.03 14.68
N SER A 365 -10.96 -5.30 15.02
CA SER A 365 -10.13 -5.77 16.14
C SER A 365 -8.86 -6.44 15.61
N SER A 366 -7.76 -6.33 16.37
CA SER A 366 -6.55 -7.09 16.07
C SER A 366 -6.84 -8.58 16.16
N ILE A 367 -6.36 -9.33 15.16
CA ILE A 367 -6.47 -10.81 15.09
C ILE A 367 -5.27 -11.52 15.71
N ARG A 368 -4.31 -10.74 16.28
CA ARG A 368 -3.13 -11.28 16.98
C ARG A 368 -2.82 -10.48 18.24
#